data_df2988e478801610675e1dfe212e892c
#
_entry.id   df2988e478801610675e1dfe212e892c
#
_cell.length_a   1.000
_cell.length_b   1.000
_cell.length_c   1.000
_cell.angle_alpha   90.00
_cell.angle_beta   90.00
_cell.angle_gamma   90.00
#
_symmetry.space_group_name_H-M   'P 1'
#
loop_
_entity.id
_entity.type
_entity.pdbx_description
1 polymer ?
#
loop_
_entity_poly.entity_id
_entity_poly.type
_entity_poly.pdbx_seq_one_letter_code
_entity_poly.pdbx_strand_id
1 'polypeptide(L)'
;MKLKKVFVVFVAGIAIQAGLYYYLDQVLFAPTSDFHIGSTNQQEKMGFGVEPNGQTFYSYDKHFMATIVDDVVSIYEAGKKSEPQRIQLHGRKVSFFEWLPDRNLAIFASYGVDEKTGRYGVYISQYNPIYPDRELDAPIENAPRDSKIVDVAYSTATNVVYMKLEVDKDKYRIYRTDANYDTRRIHVQAENIGRIAVFYDQDIFFYDNLRTGVVYMFDGATSGWREISPSGKFRLVGIDGQEIFIAEMNSDNEVIAAYRGRLKKGFTKIATYKTPEDFSKITLNSMREASDKMDEQTQ
;
A
#
# COMPACT_ATOMS: atom_id res chain seq x y z
N MET A 1 -0.06 -58.88 -14.53
CA MET A 1 0.96 -58.02 -15.14
C MET A 1 0.48 -56.59 -15.47
N LYS A 2 -0.78 -56.39 -15.81
CA LYS A 2 -1.33 -55.05 -16.17
C LYS A 2 -1.47 -54.07 -14.96
N LEU A 3 -1.88 -54.56 -13.77
CA LEU A 3 -2.10 -53.72 -12.58
C LEU A 3 -0.81 -53.07 -12.05
N LYS A 4 0.31 -53.79 -12.03
CA LYS A 4 1.63 -53.23 -11.62
C LYS A 4 2.10 -52.10 -12.54
N LYS A 5 1.84 -52.19 -13.86
CA LYS A 5 2.20 -51.11 -14.81
C LYS A 5 1.35 -49.88 -14.61
N VAL A 6 0.05 -50.04 -14.34
CA VAL A 6 -0.86 -48.93 -14.04
C VAL A 6 -0.43 -48.21 -12.74
N PHE A 7 -0.09 -48.96 -11.71
CA PHE A 7 0.37 -48.41 -10.44
C PHE A 7 1.67 -47.61 -10.59
N VAL A 8 2.65 -48.14 -11.38
CA VAL A 8 3.90 -47.40 -11.64
C VAL A 8 3.66 -46.10 -12.39
N VAL A 9 2.80 -46.08 -13.39
CA VAL A 9 2.44 -44.87 -14.13
C VAL A 9 1.74 -43.86 -13.21
N PHE A 10 0.86 -44.31 -12.33
CA PHE A 10 0.18 -43.46 -11.36
C PHE A 10 1.15 -42.82 -10.37
N VAL A 11 2.07 -43.58 -9.79
CA VAL A 11 3.11 -43.09 -8.86
C VAL A 11 4.04 -42.09 -9.58
N ALA A 12 4.43 -42.39 -10.82
CA ALA A 12 5.26 -41.48 -11.61
C ALA A 12 4.53 -40.16 -11.90
N GLY A 13 3.23 -40.20 -12.18
CA GLY A 13 2.40 -39.00 -12.36
C GLY A 13 2.34 -38.12 -11.11
N ILE A 14 2.14 -38.72 -9.94
CA ILE A 14 2.17 -38.01 -8.66
C ILE A 14 3.54 -37.39 -8.39
N ALA A 15 4.62 -38.13 -8.65
CA ALA A 15 5.98 -37.62 -8.44
C ALA A 15 6.31 -36.41 -9.35
N ILE A 16 5.88 -36.45 -10.61
CA ILE A 16 6.03 -35.32 -11.56
C ILE A 16 5.21 -34.13 -11.09
N GLN A 17 3.97 -34.35 -10.65
CA GLN A 17 3.07 -33.30 -10.17
C GLN A 17 3.61 -32.66 -8.89
N ALA A 18 4.10 -33.44 -7.94
CA ALA A 18 4.74 -32.95 -6.72
C ALA A 18 6.00 -32.13 -7.02
N GLY A 19 6.84 -32.60 -7.97
CA GLY A 19 8.02 -31.87 -8.42
C GLY A 19 7.67 -30.55 -9.09
N LEU A 20 6.60 -30.52 -9.91
CA LEU A 20 6.11 -29.31 -10.54
C LEU A 20 5.59 -28.31 -9.50
N TYR A 21 4.77 -28.75 -8.54
CA TYR A 21 4.27 -27.88 -7.46
C TYR A 21 5.41 -27.37 -6.58
N TYR A 22 6.38 -28.21 -6.24
CA TYR A 22 7.56 -27.79 -5.50
C TYR A 22 8.36 -26.72 -6.27
N TYR A 23 8.56 -26.91 -7.56
CA TYR A 23 9.24 -25.93 -8.42
C TYR A 23 8.47 -24.61 -8.50
N LEU A 24 7.15 -24.66 -8.68
CA LEU A 24 6.30 -23.48 -8.70
C LEU A 24 6.37 -22.73 -7.36
N ASP A 25 6.29 -23.44 -6.24
CA ASP A 25 6.30 -22.86 -4.90
C ASP A 25 7.67 -22.24 -4.55
N GLN A 26 8.77 -22.94 -4.84
CA GLN A 26 10.12 -22.51 -4.46
C GLN A 26 10.79 -21.55 -5.45
N VAL A 27 10.37 -21.54 -6.71
CA VAL A 27 11.06 -20.74 -7.76
C VAL A 27 10.15 -19.67 -8.32
N LEU A 28 8.89 -19.97 -8.62
CA LEU A 28 7.98 -19.03 -9.26
C LEU A 28 7.19 -18.19 -8.24
N PHE A 29 6.82 -18.81 -7.11
CA PHE A 29 6.05 -18.16 -6.03
C PHE A 29 6.85 -17.99 -4.73
N ALA A 30 8.17 -18.27 -4.76
CA ALA A 30 9.02 -17.98 -3.61
C ALA A 30 8.83 -16.50 -3.24
N PRO A 31 8.41 -16.18 -2.02
CA PRO A 31 8.38 -14.80 -1.58
C PRO A 31 9.82 -14.29 -1.70
N THR A 32 10.04 -13.29 -2.53
CA THR A 32 11.30 -12.56 -2.56
C THR A 32 11.45 -11.88 -1.21
N SER A 33 12.21 -12.51 -0.31
CA SER A 33 12.46 -12.06 1.06
C SER A 33 13.26 -10.75 1.16
N ASP A 34 13.54 -10.09 0.04
CA ASP A 34 14.35 -8.88 -0.04
C ASP A 34 13.55 -7.59 -0.17
N PHE A 35 12.35 -7.55 0.41
CA PHE A 35 11.66 -6.27 0.56
C PHE A 35 12.24 -5.52 1.77
N HIS A 36 13.50 -5.11 1.68
CA HIS A 36 14.08 -4.12 2.56
C HIS A 36 13.62 -2.73 2.09
N ILE A 37 12.65 -2.14 2.78
CA ILE A 37 12.57 -0.69 2.88
C ILE A 37 13.75 -0.28 3.79
N GLY A 38 14.96 -0.43 3.28
CA GLY A 38 16.18 0.00 3.92
C GLY A 38 16.36 1.48 3.66
N SER A 39 16.32 2.25 4.73
CA SER A 39 16.95 3.56 4.75
C SER A 39 18.34 3.47 4.16
N THR A 40 18.52 4.15 3.02
CA THR A 40 19.70 4.90 2.62
C THR A 40 21.05 4.48 3.20
N ASN A 41 21.86 3.80 2.44
CA ASN A 41 23.30 4.08 2.19
C ASN A 41 24.00 2.95 1.42
N GLN A 42 23.33 2.33 0.48
CA GLN A 42 24.01 1.64 -0.62
C GLN A 42 23.46 2.20 -1.93
N GLN A 43 24.05 3.30 -2.38
CA GLN A 43 24.03 3.70 -3.78
C GLN A 43 24.82 2.63 -4.58
N GLU A 44 24.28 1.45 -4.72
CA GLU A 44 24.58 0.66 -5.90
C GLU A 44 24.11 1.53 -7.06
N LYS A 45 25.01 1.84 -7.97
CA LYS A 45 24.71 2.52 -9.23
C LYS A 45 23.70 1.66 -9.99
N MET A 46 22.41 1.82 -9.67
CA MET A 46 21.31 1.19 -10.38
C MET A 46 21.27 1.84 -11.76
N GLY A 47 22.00 1.38 -12.71
CA GLY A 47 22.14 1.70 -14.13
C GLY A 47 21.22 2.71 -14.83
N PHE A 48 20.61 3.67 -14.11
CA PHE A 48 19.70 4.66 -14.68
C PHE A 48 20.42 5.80 -15.45
N GLY A 49 21.75 5.88 -15.34
CA GLY A 49 22.54 6.90 -16.05
C GLY A 49 22.27 8.36 -15.63
N VAL A 50 21.41 8.57 -14.65
CA VAL A 50 20.99 9.87 -14.12
C VAL A 50 21.03 9.80 -12.60
N GLU A 51 21.57 10.83 -11.95
CA GLU A 51 21.46 10.95 -10.50
C GLU A 51 20.02 11.33 -10.11
N PRO A 52 19.42 10.68 -9.09
CA PRO A 52 18.09 11.02 -8.62
C PRO A 52 18.04 12.48 -8.17
N ASN A 53 17.05 13.21 -8.66
CA ASN A 53 16.74 14.57 -8.25
C ASN A 53 15.28 14.66 -7.81
N GLY A 54 14.99 15.39 -6.74
CA GLY A 54 13.65 15.51 -6.17
C GLY A 54 13.20 14.27 -5.40
N GLN A 55 11.88 14.07 -5.32
CA GLN A 55 11.31 12.86 -4.74
C GLN A 55 11.51 11.69 -5.70
N THR A 56 12.09 10.59 -5.21
CA THR A 56 12.49 9.45 -6.03
C THR A 56 11.83 8.18 -5.53
N PHE A 57 11.26 7.41 -6.46
CA PHE A 57 10.51 6.17 -6.21
C PHE A 57 11.01 5.08 -7.15
N TYR A 58 11.33 3.90 -6.62
CA TYR A 58 11.76 2.74 -7.41
C TYR A 58 10.62 1.74 -7.57
N SER A 59 10.46 1.17 -8.77
CA SER A 59 9.51 0.09 -9.01
C SER A 59 9.90 -1.17 -8.22
N TYR A 60 8.96 -2.11 -8.08
CA TYR A 60 9.13 -3.30 -7.24
C TYR A 60 10.38 -4.12 -7.57
N ASP A 61 10.72 -4.24 -8.86
CA ASP A 61 11.90 -4.95 -9.36
C ASP A 61 13.09 -4.01 -9.63
N LYS A 62 12.96 -2.72 -9.29
CA LYS A 62 13.95 -1.66 -9.52
C LYS A 62 14.32 -1.45 -11.00
N HIS A 63 13.49 -1.94 -11.93
CA HIS A 63 13.69 -1.74 -13.35
C HIS A 63 13.31 -0.32 -13.80
N PHE A 64 12.38 0.31 -13.09
CA PHE A 64 11.98 1.70 -13.32
C PHE A 64 12.21 2.57 -12.09
N MET A 65 12.54 3.83 -12.35
CA MET A 65 12.67 4.88 -11.34
C MET A 65 11.80 6.06 -11.74
N ALA A 66 10.95 6.53 -10.84
CA ALA A 66 10.23 7.78 -10.99
C ALA A 66 10.91 8.89 -10.22
N THR A 67 10.99 10.09 -10.79
CA THR A 67 11.36 11.31 -10.08
C THR A 67 10.25 12.34 -10.23
N ILE A 68 9.99 13.09 -9.15
CA ILE A 68 9.03 14.20 -9.15
C ILE A 68 9.76 15.48 -8.79
N VAL A 69 9.82 16.40 -9.75
CA VAL A 69 10.43 17.72 -9.61
C VAL A 69 9.48 18.75 -10.18
N ASP A 70 9.09 19.72 -9.37
CA ASP A 70 8.17 20.81 -9.79
C ASP A 70 6.88 20.30 -10.47
N ASP A 71 6.24 19.29 -9.87
CA ASP A 71 5.05 18.61 -10.38
C ASP A 71 5.26 17.86 -11.73
N VAL A 72 6.49 17.70 -12.21
CA VAL A 72 6.82 16.88 -13.39
C VAL A 72 7.23 15.49 -12.94
N VAL A 73 6.47 14.48 -13.37
CA VAL A 73 6.80 13.07 -13.16
C VAL A 73 7.60 12.55 -14.34
N SER A 74 8.83 12.14 -14.09
CA SER A 74 9.74 11.57 -15.08
C SER A 74 10.06 10.12 -14.74
N ILE A 75 9.86 9.21 -15.68
CA ILE A 75 10.09 7.77 -15.52
C ILE A 75 11.32 7.36 -16.31
N TYR A 76 12.29 6.80 -15.64
CA TYR A 76 13.55 6.30 -16.19
C TYR A 76 13.54 4.76 -16.19
N GLU A 77 14.13 4.16 -17.20
CA GLU A 77 14.30 2.71 -17.29
C GLU A 77 15.78 2.33 -17.09
N ALA A 78 16.05 1.34 -16.25
CA ALA A 78 17.40 0.87 -15.98
C ALA A 78 18.09 0.37 -17.25
N GLY A 79 19.37 0.72 -17.43
CA GLY A 79 20.16 0.34 -18.61
C GLY A 79 19.86 1.14 -19.89
N LYS A 80 18.83 1.98 -19.92
CA LYS A 80 18.54 2.86 -21.05
C LYS A 80 19.09 4.27 -20.80
N LYS A 81 19.75 4.83 -21.82
CA LYS A 81 20.22 6.23 -21.83
C LYS A 81 19.24 7.13 -22.62
N SER A 82 18.01 6.70 -22.82
CA SER A 82 16.99 7.48 -23.52
C SER A 82 16.44 8.60 -22.62
N GLU A 83 15.81 9.60 -23.25
CA GLU A 83 15.00 10.59 -22.55
C GLU A 83 13.95 9.88 -21.66
N PRO A 84 13.67 10.40 -20.45
CA PRO A 84 12.66 9.83 -19.59
C PRO A 84 11.26 9.96 -20.20
N GLN A 85 10.42 8.99 -19.92
CA GLN A 85 8.99 9.14 -20.18
C GLN A 85 8.42 10.18 -19.22
N ARG A 86 7.64 11.14 -19.70
CA ARG A 86 7.01 12.16 -18.86
C ARG A 86 5.51 11.96 -18.84
N ILE A 87 4.95 11.85 -17.63
CA ILE A 87 3.50 11.80 -17.45
C ILE A 87 2.91 13.20 -17.69
N GLN A 88 1.93 13.29 -18.57
CA GLN A 88 1.30 14.56 -18.95
C GLN A 88 0.16 14.90 -17.97
N LEU A 89 0.41 15.82 -17.04
CA LEU A 89 -0.57 16.22 -16.03
C LEU A 89 -1.46 17.39 -16.44
N HIS A 90 -1.25 17.98 -17.61
CA HIS A 90 -2.05 19.09 -18.13
C HIS A 90 -2.21 20.27 -17.16
N GLY A 91 -1.11 20.68 -16.52
CA GLY A 91 -1.09 21.79 -15.55
C GLY A 91 -1.49 21.41 -14.13
N ARG A 92 -1.93 20.17 -13.90
CA ARG A 92 -2.25 19.66 -12.56
C ARG A 92 -0.97 19.38 -11.76
N LYS A 93 -1.08 19.40 -10.43
CA LYS A 93 -0.01 19.10 -9.47
C LYS A 93 -0.09 17.67 -8.99
N VAL A 94 1.06 17.04 -8.69
CA VAL A 94 1.11 15.73 -8.06
C VAL A 94 0.83 15.86 -6.57
N SER A 95 -0.01 14.99 -6.01
CA SER A 95 -0.25 14.93 -4.57
C SER A 95 0.11 13.60 -3.93
N PHE A 96 0.22 12.53 -4.73
CA PHE A 96 0.59 11.19 -4.29
C PHE A 96 1.25 10.45 -5.44
N PHE A 97 2.23 9.60 -5.13
CA PHE A 97 2.85 8.68 -6.09
C PHE A 97 3.38 7.44 -5.36
N GLU A 98 3.08 6.27 -5.88
CA GLU A 98 3.59 5.00 -5.38
C GLU A 98 3.66 3.94 -6.50
N TRP A 99 4.70 3.10 -6.49
CA TRP A 99 4.74 1.89 -7.30
C TRP A 99 4.01 0.75 -6.59
N LEU A 100 3.25 -0.05 -7.33
CA LEU A 100 2.68 -1.28 -6.78
C LEU A 100 3.79 -2.24 -6.33
N PRO A 101 3.59 -2.97 -5.21
CA PRO A 101 4.63 -3.82 -4.64
C PRO A 101 4.84 -5.14 -5.39
N ASP A 102 3.99 -5.45 -6.36
CA ASP A 102 3.96 -6.73 -7.06
C ASP A 102 4.16 -6.62 -8.60
N ARG A 103 4.23 -5.41 -9.13
CA ARG A 103 4.38 -5.15 -10.58
C ARG A 103 4.85 -3.74 -10.89
N ASN A 104 5.37 -3.54 -12.12
CA ASN A 104 5.80 -2.23 -12.62
C ASN A 104 4.60 -1.38 -13.07
N LEU A 105 3.71 -1.08 -12.16
CA LEU A 105 2.57 -0.20 -12.33
C LEU A 105 2.60 0.86 -11.23
N ALA A 106 2.54 2.13 -11.59
CA ALA A 106 2.43 3.22 -10.63
C ALA A 106 0.97 3.61 -10.42
N ILE A 107 0.61 3.91 -9.17
CA ILE A 107 -0.59 4.66 -8.81
C ILE A 107 -0.14 6.05 -8.40
N PHE A 108 -0.75 7.07 -8.97
CA PHE A 108 -0.49 8.45 -8.59
C PHE A 108 -1.77 9.27 -8.55
N ALA A 109 -1.73 10.37 -7.82
CA ALA A 109 -2.83 11.30 -7.74
C ALA A 109 -2.39 12.69 -8.15
N SER A 110 -3.28 13.39 -8.85
CA SER A 110 -3.07 14.77 -9.27
C SER A 110 -4.29 15.64 -8.96
N TYR A 111 -4.07 16.94 -8.81
CA TYR A 111 -5.11 17.91 -8.51
C TYR A 111 -4.78 19.27 -9.12
N GLY A 112 -5.81 20.09 -9.30
CA GLY A 112 -5.64 21.44 -9.81
C GLY A 112 -6.53 21.74 -11.01
N VAL A 113 -6.27 22.88 -11.65
CA VAL A 113 -6.99 23.25 -12.87
C VAL A 113 -6.38 22.50 -14.05
N ASP A 114 -7.18 21.68 -14.69
CA ASP A 114 -6.79 20.97 -15.91
C ASP A 114 -6.81 21.96 -17.09
N GLU A 115 -5.69 22.12 -17.76
CA GLU A 115 -5.52 23.09 -18.87
C GLU A 115 -6.41 22.80 -20.08
N LYS A 116 -6.78 21.53 -20.30
CA LYS A 116 -7.66 21.16 -21.41
C LYS A 116 -9.10 21.54 -21.17
N THR A 117 -9.57 21.42 -19.93
CA THR A 117 -10.96 21.63 -19.56
C THR A 117 -11.23 22.97 -18.86
N GLY A 118 -10.18 23.63 -18.34
CA GLY A 118 -10.26 24.82 -17.53
C GLY A 118 -10.95 24.62 -16.17
N ARG A 119 -11.18 23.38 -15.75
CA ARG A 119 -11.90 23.02 -14.52
C ARG A 119 -10.95 22.46 -13.48
N TYR A 120 -11.20 22.78 -12.22
CA TYR A 120 -10.54 22.14 -11.11
C TYR A 120 -11.02 20.70 -10.99
N GLY A 121 -10.06 19.78 -10.79
CA GLY A 121 -10.33 18.36 -10.56
C GLY A 121 -9.31 17.73 -9.63
N VAL A 122 -9.67 16.57 -9.09
CA VAL A 122 -8.81 15.66 -8.37
C VAL A 122 -8.89 14.32 -9.08
N TYR A 123 -7.76 13.71 -9.36
CA TYR A 123 -7.67 12.51 -10.20
C TYR A 123 -6.87 11.44 -9.49
N ILE A 124 -7.28 10.20 -9.67
CA ILE A 124 -6.48 9.00 -9.38
C ILE A 124 -6.11 8.35 -10.70
N SER A 125 -4.84 8.03 -10.88
CA SER A 125 -4.31 7.59 -12.15
C SER A 125 -3.43 6.35 -11.98
N GLN A 126 -3.37 5.53 -13.03
CA GLN A 126 -2.47 4.40 -13.13
C GLN A 126 -1.57 4.58 -14.36
N TYR A 127 -0.29 4.31 -14.20
CA TYR A 127 0.69 4.43 -15.26
C TYR A 127 1.56 3.18 -15.36
N ASN A 128 1.56 2.56 -16.55
CA ASN A 128 2.41 1.43 -16.85
C ASN A 128 3.51 1.88 -17.84
N PRO A 129 4.79 1.93 -17.46
CA PRO A 129 5.86 2.40 -18.32
C PRO A 129 6.14 1.48 -19.54
N ILE A 130 5.65 0.22 -19.50
CA ILE A 130 5.73 -0.72 -20.61
C ILE A 130 4.65 -0.41 -21.66
N TYR A 131 3.51 0.14 -21.23
CA TYR A 131 2.36 0.49 -22.07
C TYR A 131 1.87 1.91 -21.78
N PRO A 132 2.70 2.95 -22.03
CA PRO A 132 2.39 4.33 -21.62
C PRO A 132 1.09 4.88 -22.23
N ASP A 133 0.68 4.39 -23.41
CA ASP A 133 -0.56 4.81 -24.07
C ASP A 133 -1.84 4.27 -23.38
N ARG A 134 -1.69 3.43 -22.35
CA ARG A 134 -2.80 2.85 -21.59
C ARG A 134 -2.91 3.47 -20.20
N GLU A 135 -2.55 4.72 -20.07
CA GLU A 135 -2.75 5.48 -18.84
C GLU A 135 -4.24 5.57 -18.51
N LEU A 136 -4.55 5.27 -17.25
CA LEU A 136 -5.87 5.53 -16.67
C LEU A 136 -5.80 6.83 -15.88
N ASP A 137 -6.73 7.74 -16.12
CA ASP A 137 -6.85 9.02 -15.43
C ASP A 137 -8.32 9.24 -15.05
N ALA A 138 -8.69 8.82 -13.83
CA ALA A 138 -10.07 8.82 -13.35
C ALA A 138 -10.34 10.01 -12.42
N PRO A 139 -11.28 10.89 -12.75
CA PRO A 139 -11.66 12.01 -11.89
C PRO A 139 -12.42 11.52 -10.66
N ILE A 140 -12.18 12.18 -9.52
CA ILE A 140 -13.02 12.04 -8.33
C ILE A 140 -14.22 12.99 -8.48
N GLU A 141 -15.36 12.42 -8.79
CA GLU A 141 -16.58 13.20 -8.97
C GLU A 141 -16.98 13.95 -7.69
N ASN A 142 -17.39 15.20 -7.86
CA ASN A 142 -17.81 16.06 -6.75
C ASN A 142 -16.76 16.23 -5.64
N ALA A 143 -15.47 16.12 -5.97
CA ALA A 143 -14.40 16.47 -5.04
C ALA A 143 -14.52 17.96 -4.68
N PRO A 144 -14.39 18.35 -3.40
CA PRO A 144 -14.39 19.75 -3.01
C PRO A 144 -13.25 20.50 -3.72
N ARG A 145 -13.49 21.78 -4.01
CA ARG A 145 -12.44 22.64 -4.54
C ARG A 145 -11.28 22.71 -3.54
N ASP A 146 -10.07 22.80 -4.07
CA ASP A 146 -8.82 22.86 -3.32
C ASP A 146 -8.48 21.59 -2.51
N SER A 147 -9.23 20.49 -2.70
CA SER A 147 -8.92 19.19 -2.11
C SER A 147 -7.87 18.42 -2.91
N LYS A 148 -7.16 17.51 -2.25
CA LYS A 148 -6.14 16.65 -2.88
C LYS A 148 -6.09 15.28 -2.21
N ILE A 149 -5.74 14.23 -2.96
CA ILE A 149 -5.46 12.91 -2.40
C ILE A 149 -4.09 12.95 -1.71
N VAL A 150 -4.04 12.58 -0.44
CA VAL A 150 -2.80 12.61 0.37
C VAL A 150 -2.33 11.22 0.78
N ASP A 151 -3.16 10.20 0.61
CA ASP A 151 -2.84 8.82 0.94
C ASP A 151 -3.74 7.86 0.16
N VAL A 152 -3.22 6.69 -0.22
CA VAL A 152 -3.93 5.68 -1.00
C VAL A 152 -3.64 4.31 -0.41
N ALA A 153 -4.69 3.51 -0.22
CA ALA A 153 -4.58 2.10 0.12
C ALA A 153 -5.30 1.27 -0.95
N TYR A 154 -4.64 0.22 -1.44
CA TYR A 154 -5.18 -0.58 -2.55
C TYR A 154 -5.06 -2.08 -2.27
N SER A 155 -6.03 -2.83 -2.80
CA SER A 155 -6.04 -4.29 -2.84
C SER A 155 -5.84 -4.74 -4.28
N THR A 156 -4.69 -5.30 -4.60
CA THR A 156 -4.38 -5.72 -5.97
C THR A 156 -5.14 -6.97 -6.39
N ALA A 157 -5.56 -7.81 -5.44
CA ALA A 157 -6.35 -9.00 -5.73
C ALA A 157 -7.83 -8.68 -6.01
N THR A 158 -8.38 -7.63 -5.37
CA THR A 158 -9.79 -7.22 -5.56
C THR A 158 -9.93 -6.01 -6.50
N ASN A 159 -8.83 -5.39 -6.92
CA ASN A 159 -8.79 -4.15 -7.71
C ASN A 159 -9.59 -3.01 -7.07
N VAL A 160 -9.49 -2.89 -5.75
CA VAL A 160 -10.14 -1.82 -4.99
C VAL A 160 -9.09 -0.83 -4.51
N VAL A 161 -9.38 0.46 -4.67
CA VAL A 161 -8.53 1.56 -4.24
C VAL A 161 -9.30 2.46 -3.28
N TYR A 162 -8.75 2.67 -2.10
CA TYR A 162 -9.24 3.65 -1.13
C TYR A 162 -8.33 4.87 -1.14
N MET A 163 -8.93 6.04 -1.20
CA MET A 163 -8.25 7.31 -1.30
C MET A 163 -8.63 8.20 -0.13
N LYS A 164 -7.62 8.72 0.57
CA LYS A 164 -7.78 9.72 1.62
C LYS A 164 -7.61 11.09 1.02
N LEU A 165 -8.71 11.82 0.93
CA LEU A 165 -8.79 13.16 0.37
C LEU A 165 -8.73 14.20 1.48
N GLU A 166 -7.71 15.05 1.49
CA GLU A 166 -7.67 16.26 2.32
C GLU A 166 -8.62 17.28 1.74
N VAL A 167 -9.62 17.72 2.50
CA VAL A 167 -10.65 18.65 2.06
C VAL A 167 -10.59 20.00 2.80
N ASP A 168 -9.89 20.02 3.94
CA ASP A 168 -9.59 21.18 4.77
C ASP A 168 -8.45 20.78 5.70
N LYS A 169 -7.86 21.72 6.43
CA LYS A 169 -6.80 21.42 7.39
C LYS A 169 -7.27 20.35 8.38
N ASP A 170 -6.53 19.23 8.43
CA ASP A 170 -6.78 18.07 9.29
C ASP A 170 -8.17 17.42 9.11
N LYS A 171 -8.86 17.69 7.99
CA LYS A 171 -10.14 17.08 7.64
C LYS A 171 -10.04 16.26 6.37
N TYR A 172 -10.49 15.04 6.46
CA TYR A 172 -10.35 14.09 5.38
C TYR A 172 -11.69 13.46 5.01
N ARG A 173 -11.79 13.05 3.75
CA ARG A 173 -12.86 12.19 3.23
C ARG A 173 -12.25 10.95 2.62
N ILE A 174 -12.96 9.84 2.73
CA ILE A 174 -12.55 8.59 2.07
C ILE A 174 -13.40 8.38 0.83
N TYR A 175 -12.74 8.10 -0.27
CA TYR A 175 -13.33 7.63 -1.52
C TYR A 175 -12.85 6.22 -1.81
N ARG A 176 -13.69 5.43 -2.45
CA ARG A 176 -13.39 4.08 -2.89
C ARG A 176 -13.70 3.96 -4.37
N THR A 177 -12.74 3.45 -5.12
CA THR A 177 -12.91 3.06 -6.53
C THR A 177 -12.82 1.54 -6.63
N ASP A 178 -13.71 0.92 -7.38
CA ASP A 178 -13.69 -0.51 -7.63
C ASP A 178 -13.10 -0.88 -9.00
N ALA A 179 -13.13 -2.17 -9.34
CA ALA A 179 -12.58 -2.69 -10.58
C ALA A 179 -13.23 -2.13 -11.87
N ASN A 180 -14.45 -1.57 -11.76
CA ASN A 180 -15.14 -0.92 -12.87
C ASN A 180 -14.88 0.59 -12.94
N TYR A 181 -13.98 1.08 -12.08
CA TYR A 181 -13.68 2.51 -11.88
C TYR A 181 -14.86 3.32 -11.35
N ASP A 182 -15.87 2.66 -10.77
CA ASP A 182 -16.95 3.34 -10.07
C ASP A 182 -16.42 3.91 -8.76
N THR A 183 -16.34 5.26 -8.69
CA THR A 183 -15.81 5.97 -7.54
C THR A 183 -16.93 6.53 -6.69
N ARG A 184 -16.93 6.20 -5.40
CA ARG A 184 -17.91 6.69 -4.44
C ARG A 184 -17.27 7.15 -3.14
N ARG A 185 -17.87 8.13 -2.50
CA ARG A 185 -17.51 8.52 -1.14
C ARG A 185 -17.96 7.47 -0.14
N ILE A 186 -17.07 7.11 0.78
CA ILE A 186 -17.36 6.27 1.94
C ILE A 186 -17.55 7.17 3.16
N HIS A 187 -18.67 7.02 3.84
CA HIS A 187 -18.91 7.75 5.09
C HIS A 187 -18.16 7.07 6.23
N VAL A 188 -17.21 7.79 6.80
CA VAL A 188 -16.38 7.34 7.93
C VAL A 188 -16.83 7.96 9.24
N GLN A 189 -16.50 7.33 10.35
CA GLN A 189 -16.86 7.77 11.71
C GLN A 189 -15.97 8.92 12.25
N ALA A 190 -15.14 9.51 11.39
CA ALA A 190 -14.20 10.55 11.77
C ALA A 190 -13.91 11.51 10.60
N GLU A 191 -13.57 12.75 10.93
CA GLU A 191 -12.98 13.70 9.96
C GLU A 191 -11.45 13.72 10.08
N ASN A 192 -10.90 13.56 11.31
CA ASN A 192 -9.47 13.48 11.55
C ASN A 192 -8.98 12.03 11.39
N ILE A 193 -8.59 11.67 10.19
CA ILE A 193 -8.16 10.33 9.83
C ILE A 193 -6.64 10.27 9.83
N GLY A 194 -6.08 9.28 10.53
CA GLY A 194 -4.66 8.99 10.52
C GLY A 194 -4.23 8.16 9.30
N ARG A 195 -3.57 7.05 9.52
CA ARG A 195 -3.18 6.11 8.46
C ARG A 195 -4.39 5.36 7.93
N ILE A 196 -4.31 4.97 6.67
CA ILE A 196 -5.26 4.09 6.01
C ILE A 196 -4.56 2.83 5.53
N ALA A 197 -5.27 1.71 5.49
CA ALA A 197 -4.78 0.46 4.94
C ALA A 197 -5.94 -0.41 4.43
N VAL A 198 -5.65 -1.39 3.58
CA VAL A 198 -6.61 -2.37 3.09
C VAL A 198 -5.94 -3.73 2.99
N PHE A 199 -6.68 -4.82 3.22
CA PHE A 199 -6.13 -6.14 2.98
C PHE A 199 -5.81 -6.35 1.50
N TYR A 200 -4.70 -7.03 1.23
CA TYR A 200 -4.26 -7.32 -0.13
C TYR A 200 -5.30 -8.09 -0.95
N ASP A 201 -5.99 -9.04 -0.33
CA ASP A 201 -6.87 -10.03 -0.95
C ASP A 201 -8.36 -9.84 -0.63
N GLN A 202 -8.72 -8.80 0.12
CA GLN A 202 -10.08 -8.54 0.54
C GLN A 202 -10.39 -7.05 0.49
N ASP A 203 -11.66 -6.73 0.19
CA ASP A 203 -12.20 -5.36 0.27
C ASP A 203 -12.53 -5.00 1.74
N ILE A 204 -11.51 -5.06 2.60
CA ILE A 204 -11.60 -4.70 4.01
C ILE A 204 -10.60 -3.58 4.29
N PHE A 205 -11.13 -2.40 4.54
CA PHE A 205 -10.41 -1.16 4.74
C PHE A 205 -10.29 -0.82 6.23
N PHE A 206 -9.16 -0.22 6.60
CA PHE A 206 -8.85 0.18 7.97
C PHE A 206 -8.41 1.63 8.03
N TYR A 207 -8.76 2.31 9.13
CA TYR A 207 -8.24 3.63 9.44
C TYR A 207 -8.24 3.88 10.94
N ASP A 208 -7.40 4.81 11.40
CA ASP A 208 -7.42 5.30 12.77
C ASP A 208 -8.04 6.71 12.85
N ASN A 209 -8.84 6.94 13.89
CA ASN A 209 -9.37 8.25 14.24
C ASN A 209 -8.42 8.95 15.19
N LEU A 210 -7.74 10.00 14.72
CA LEU A 210 -6.72 10.72 15.47
C LEU A 210 -7.26 11.38 16.74
N ARG A 211 -8.55 11.73 16.76
CA ARG A 211 -9.17 12.40 17.90
C ARG A 211 -9.51 11.45 19.02
N THR A 212 -10.05 10.28 18.70
CA THR A 212 -10.50 9.29 19.70
C THR A 212 -9.46 8.22 19.98
N GLY A 213 -8.50 8.01 19.09
CA GLY A 213 -7.54 6.91 19.20
C GLY A 213 -8.16 5.54 18.94
N VAL A 214 -9.26 5.47 18.19
CA VAL A 214 -9.93 4.21 17.85
C VAL A 214 -9.55 3.81 16.44
N VAL A 215 -9.22 2.54 16.24
CA VAL A 215 -9.01 1.96 14.91
C VAL A 215 -10.29 1.28 14.44
N TYR A 216 -10.71 1.63 13.24
CA TYR A 216 -11.94 1.15 12.60
C TYR A 216 -11.63 0.23 11.43
N MET A 217 -12.55 -0.68 11.18
CA MET A 217 -12.61 -1.52 9.99
C MET A 217 -13.89 -1.23 9.22
N PHE A 218 -13.79 -1.20 7.90
CA PHE A 218 -14.92 -1.15 6.97
C PHE A 218 -14.88 -2.38 6.07
N ASP A 219 -16.02 -3.05 5.97
CA ASP A 219 -16.24 -4.16 5.05
C ASP A 219 -16.93 -3.64 3.79
N GLY A 220 -16.22 -3.63 2.67
CA GLY A 220 -16.72 -3.10 1.40
C GLY A 220 -17.88 -3.90 0.82
N ALA A 221 -17.98 -5.19 1.13
CA ALA A 221 -19.06 -6.06 0.64
C ALA A 221 -20.37 -5.80 1.38
N THR A 222 -20.33 -5.55 2.70
CA THR A 222 -21.51 -5.32 3.53
C THR A 222 -21.77 -3.86 3.83
N SER A 223 -20.84 -2.97 3.51
CA SER A 223 -20.81 -1.56 3.92
C SER A 223 -20.91 -1.36 5.44
N GLY A 224 -20.44 -2.34 6.21
CA GLY A 224 -20.49 -2.35 7.66
C GLY A 224 -19.23 -1.75 8.30
N TRP A 225 -19.41 -0.98 9.38
CA TRP A 225 -18.35 -0.43 10.20
C TRP A 225 -18.20 -1.16 11.53
N ARG A 226 -16.95 -1.30 11.99
CA ARG A 226 -16.67 -1.88 13.28
C ARG A 226 -15.41 -1.28 13.90
N GLU A 227 -15.45 -1.00 15.20
CA GLU A 227 -14.25 -0.74 15.99
C GLU A 227 -13.50 -2.05 16.21
N ILE A 228 -12.19 -2.02 16.04
CA ILE A 228 -11.36 -3.23 16.17
C ILE A 228 -10.27 -3.10 17.24
N SER A 229 -9.82 -1.87 17.56
CA SER A 229 -8.79 -1.67 18.60
C SER A 229 -9.33 -2.03 19.99
N PRO A 230 -8.46 -2.47 20.92
CA PRO A 230 -8.80 -2.59 22.34
C PRO A 230 -9.22 -1.24 22.96
N SER A 231 -9.72 -1.27 24.20
CA SER A 231 -9.98 -0.05 24.96
C SER A 231 -8.69 0.73 25.21
N GLY A 232 -8.67 2.02 24.89
CA GLY A 232 -7.51 2.89 25.00
C GLY A 232 -7.33 3.77 23.77
N LYS A 233 -6.16 4.40 23.65
CA LYS A 233 -5.79 5.19 22.47
C LYS A 233 -4.83 4.39 21.60
N PHE A 234 -5.21 4.14 20.37
CA PHE A 234 -4.43 3.38 19.40
C PHE A 234 -4.29 4.12 18.07
N ARG A 235 -3.19 3.87 17.38
CA ARG A 235 -2.94 4.31 16.01
C ARG A 235 -2.70 3.09 15.12
N LEU A 236 -3.22 3.13 13.92
CA LEU A 236 -2.94 2.13 12.90
C LEU A 236 -1.50 2.30 12.41
N VAL A 237 -0.69 1.25 12.48
CA VAL A 237 0.67 1.25 11.90
C VAL A 237 0.65 0.72 10.49
N GLY A 238 -0.08 -0.38 10.23
CA GLY A 238 -0.21 -0.96 8.91
C GLY A 238 -0.74 -2.39 8.97
N ILE A 239 -0.66 -3.04 7.83
CA ILE A 239 -1.14 -4.42 7.61
C ILE A 239 -0.05 -5.23 6.93
N ASP A 240 0.08 -6.49 7.32
CA ASP A 240 0.91 -7.49 6.67
C ASP A 240 0.14 -8.80 6.52
N GLY A 241 -0.14 -9.19 5.30
CA GLY A 241 -1.04 -10.30 5.00
C GLY A 241 -2.39 -10.13 5.69
N GLN A 242 -2.71 -10.99 6.64
CA GLN A 242 -3.94 -10.94 7.46
C GLN A 242 -3.69 -10.35 8.85
N GLU A 243 -2.51 -9.84 9.11
CA GLU A 243 -2.15 -9.25 10.40
C GLU A 243 -2.30 -7.74 10.38
N ILE A 244 -2.84 -7.21 11.47
CA ILE A 244 -3.09 -5.79 11.69
C ILE A 244 -2.17 -5.34 12.81
N PHE A 245 -1.35 -4.33 12.54
CA PHE A 245 -0.44 -3.75 13.51
C PHE A 245 -0.93 -2.40 13.99
N ILE A 246 -1.06 -2.26 15.30
CA ILE A 246 -1.49 -1.02 15.97
C ILE A 246 -0.53 -0.66 17.10
N ALA A 247 -0.38 0.63 17.36
CA ALA A 247 0.43 1.17 18.44
C ALA A 247 -0.46 1.79 19.51
N GLU A 248 -0.22 1.44 20.79
CA GLU A 248 -0.87 2.06 21.94
C GLU A 248 -0.20 3.40 22.25
N MET A 249 -1.01 4.44 22.47
CA MET A 249 -0.56 5.81 22.70
C MET A 249 -0.78 6.22 24.14
N ASN A 250 0.15 6.98 24.72
CA ASN A 250 -0.04 7.66 26.02
C ASN A 250 -0.84 8.97 25.85
N SER A 251 -0.99 9.72 26.94
CA SER A 251 -1.65 11.03 26.97
C SER A 251 -0.95 12.08 26.07
N ASP A 252 0.35 11.95 25.91
CA ASP A 252 1.20 12.90 25.16
C ASP A 252 1.32 12.53 23.67
N ASN A 253 0.51 11.54 23.22
CA ASN A 253 0.51 10.98 21.87
C ASN A 253 1.83 10.33 21.47
N GLU A 254 2.55 9.74 22.42
CA GLU A 254 3.71 8.92 22.18
C GLU A 254 3.36 7.44 22.28
N VAL A 255 4.08 6.60 21.57
CA VAL A 255 3.88 5.14 21.54
C VAL A 255 4.50 4.50 22.79
N ILE A 256 3.69 3.73 23.53
CA ILE A 256 4.11 2.99 24.71
C ILE A 256 4.12 1.48 24.52
N ALA A 257 3.36 0.96 23.55
CA ALA A 257 3.34 -0.47 23.26
C ALA A 257 2.92 -0.74 21.79
N ALA A 258 3.32 -1.90 21.30
CA ALA A 258 2.98 -2.41 19.98
C ALA A 258 2.09 -3.65 20.10
N TYR A 259 1.13 -3.78 19.19
CA TYR A 259 0.18 -4.89 19.16
C TYR A 259 0.05 -5.45 17.75
N ARG A 260 -0.09 -6.78 17.67
CA ARG A 260 -0.46 -7.52 16.47
C ARG A 260 -1.84 -8.14 16.68
N GLY A 261 -2.69 -8.08 15.68
CA GLY A 261 -4.02 -8.66 15.71
C GLY A 261 -4.44 -9.29 14.39
N ARG A 262 -5.47 -10.10 14.46
CA ARG A 262 -6.19 -10.64 13.29
C ARG A 262 -7.68 -10.47 13.49
N LEU A 263 -8.41 -10.26 12.40
CA LEU A 263 -9.87 -10.22 12.48
C LEU A 263 -10.40 -11.48 13.18
N LYS A 264 -11.38 -11.30 14.09
CA LYS A 264 -12.02 -12.34 14.90
C LYS A 264 -11.13 -12.97 16.00
N LYS A 265 -9.81 -12.71 16.03
CA LYS A 265 -8.89 -13.23 17.07
C LYS A 265 -8.49 -12.18 18.10
N GLY A 266 -8.74 -10.89 17.81
CA GLY A 266 -8.34 -9.77 18.69
C GLY A 266 -6.86 -9.41 18.53
N PHE A 267 -6.34 -8.66 19.50
CA PHE A 267 -4.98 -8.12 19.50
C PHE A 267 -4.16 -8.68 20.64
N THR A 268 -2.89 -8.97 20.38
CA THR A 268 -1.87 -9.39 21.34
C THR A 268 -0.76 -8.34 21.39
N LYS A 269 -0.32 -7.98 22.56
CA LYS A 269 0.81 -7.08 22.77
C LYS A 269 2.10 -7.80 22.37
N ILE A 270 2.87 -7.22 21.46
CA ILE A 270 4.13 -7.78 20.93
C ILE A 270 5.37 -7.07 21.48
N ALA A 271 5.22 -5.81 21.92
CA ALA A 271 6.31 -5.07 22.55
C ALA A 271 5.79 -4.02 23.51
N THR A 272 6.63 -3.65 24.48
CA THR A 272 6.44 -2.49 25.37
C THR A 272 7.70 -1.63 25.30
N TYR A 273 7.54 -0.34 25.06
CA TYR A 273 8.64 0.61 24.97
C TYR A 273 8.98 1.14 26.36
N LYS A 274 10.22 0.97 26.81
CA LYS A 274 10.70 1.49 28.11
C LYS A 274 10.68 3.02 28.15
N THR A 275 11.00 3.63 27.02
CA THR A 275 10.89 5.07 26.79
C THR A 275 9.84 5.26 25.70
N PRO A 276 8.82 6.10 25.91
CA PRO A 276 7.84 6.40 24.89
C PRO A 276 8.51 6.91 23.60
N GLU A 277 7.99 6.52 22.45
CA GLU A 277 8.55 6.82 21.13
C GLU A 277 7.59 7.66 20.30
N ASP A 278 8.14 8.55 19.47
CA ASP A 278 7.33 9.27 18.49
C ASP A 278 6.75 8.30 17.45
N PHE A 279 5.45 8.45 17.15
CA PHE A 279 4.75 7.57 16.22
C PHE A 279 5.37 7.58 14.80
N SER A 280 6.02 8.67 14.38
CA SER A 280 6.70 8.75 13.08
C SER A 280 7.85 7.76 12.93
N LYS A 281 8.45 7.33 14.06
CA LYS A 281 9.54 6.34 14.09
C LYS A 281 9.02 4.90 14.03
N ILE A 282 7.74 4.69 14.28
CA ILE A 282 7.12 3.35 14.27
C ILE A 282 6.75 2.98 12.84
N THR A 283 7.43 1.98 12.33
CA THR A 283 7.23 1.45 10.97
C THR A 283 6.64 0.06 11.00
N LEU A 284 6.05 -0.39 9.90
CA LEU A 284 5.55 -1.75 9.78
C LEU A 284 6.69 -2.78 9.95
N ASN A 285 7.88 -2.48 9.46
CA ASN A 285 9.05 -3.35 9.62
C ASN A 285 9.45 -3.49 11.09
N SER A 286 9.50 -2.38 11.86
CA SER A 286 9.79 -2.46 13.30
C SER A 286 8.76 -3.28 14.06
N MET A 287 7.49 -3.26 13.63
CA MET A 287 6.41 -4.07 14.20
C MET A 287 6.57 -5.56 13.86
N ARG A 288 6.96 -5.89 12.62
CA ARG A 288 7.26 -7.27 12.21
C ARG A 288 8.41 -7.85 13.02
N GLU A 289 9.53 -7.13 13.13
CA GLU A 289 10.67 -7.55 13.94
C GLU A 289 10.31 -7.81 15.41
N ALA A 290 9.45 -6.97 16.00
CA ALA A 290 8.97 -7.16 17.35
C ALA A 290 8.07 -8.40 17.47
N SER A 291 7.26 -8.65 16.45
CA SER A 291 6.40 -9.83 16.36
C SER A 291 7.21 -11.12 16.27
N ASP A 292 8.22 -11.16 15.39
CA ASP A 292 9.08 -12.32 15.17
C ASP A 292 9.85 -12.68 16.46
N LYS A 293 10.42 -11.69 17.14
CA LYS A 293 11.09 -11.87 18.44
C LYS A 293 10.18 -12.44 19.52
N MET A 294 8.90 -12.02 19.55
CA MET A 294 7.92 -12.57 20.49
C MET A 294 7.61 -14.04 20.17
N ASP A 295 7.44 -14.37 18.89
CA ASP A 295 7.11 -15.73 18.47
C ASP A 295 8.30 -16.69 18.73
N GLU A 296 9.56 -16.26 18.58
CA GLU A 296 10.77 -17.01 18.94
C GLU A 296 10.88 -17.28 20.45
N GLN A 297 10.43 -16.34 21.30
CA GLN A 297 10.47 -16.52 22.76
C GLN A 297 9.36 -17.43 23.29
N THR A 298 8.35 -17.73 22.48
CA THR A 298 7.18 -18.51 22.86
C THR A 298 7.29 -19.99 22.41
N GLN A 299 8.28 -20.32 21.58
CA GLN A 299 8.66 -21.69 21.17
C GLN A 299 9.65 -22.31 22.15
#